data_4adb534d2db2ace6fb3cb5fe6e7d4c60
#
_entry.id   4adb534d2db2ace6fb3cb5fe6e7d4c60
#
_cell.length_a   1.000
_cell.length_b   1.000
_cell.length_c   1.000
_cell.angle_alpha   90.00
_cell.angle_beta   90.00
_cell.angle_gamma   90.00
#
_symmetry.space_group_name_H-M   'P 1'
#
loop_
_entity.id
_entity.type
_entity.pdbx_description
1 polymer ?
#
loop_
_entity_poly.entity_id
_entity_poly.type
_entity_poly.pdbx_seq_one_letter_code
_entity_poly.pdbx_strand_id
1 'polypeptide(L)'
;MFSSLLSNLNYPTIFFLMLLESTVIPVPSELVVSPAAYHAAGGSINVWLVILFATIGADCGATINYLAGKYLGRPVIYRFANSKCGKMCLLNQEKVEKSEKYFDDHGKVATITGRLIPGIRHLISIPAGLARMNFGSFLLFTTIGAGVWNCILAGLGWYLYSVVPEDQLEDKILEYGEYIKYGIIALVLIAIVYFVIKHKMKK
;
A
#
# COMPACT_ATOMS: atom_id res chain seq x y z
N MET A 1 -22.80 2.56 6.16
CA MET A 1 -22.12 3.44 5.19
C MET A 1 -20.98 2.70 4.48
N PHE A 2 -20.09 1.98 5.16
CA PHE A 2 -19.04 1.19 4.49
C PHE A 2 -19.62 -0.01 3.72
N SER A 3 -20.56 -0.75 4.30
CA SER A 3 -21.26 -1.86 3.67
C SER A 3 -22.05 -1.47 2.40
N SER A 4 -22.61 -0.27 2.36
CA SER A 4 -23.30 0.24 1.15
C SER A 4 -22.35 0.70 0.04
N LEU A 5 -21.10 1.00 0.36
CA LEU A 5 -20.05 1.26 -0.64
C LEU A 5 -19.49 -0.05 -1.21
N LEU A 6 -19.44 -1.10 -0.40
CA LEU A 6 -19.01 -2.44 -0.83
C LEU A 6 -20.04 -3.13 -1.72
N SER A 7 -21.34 -2.89 -1.51
CA SER A 7 -22.40 -3.45 -2.36
C SER A 7 -22.49 -2.80 -3.76
N ASN A 8 -21.83 -1.65 -3.99
CA ASN A 8 -21.79 -0.92 -5.26
C ASN A 8 -20.35 -0.74 -5.78
N LEU A 9 -19.51 -1.77 -5.64
CA LEU A 9 -18.14 -1.74 -6.15
C LEU A 9 -18.15 -1.70 -7.68
N ASN A 10 -17.96 -0.50 -8.22
CA ASN A 10 -17.67 -0.24 -9.62
C ASN A 10 -16.25 0.32 -9.75
N TYR A 11 -15.70 0.36 -10.96
CA TYR A 11 -14.34 0.81 -11.21
C TYR A 11 -14.02 2.22 -10.67
N PRO A 12 -14.90 3.25 -10.82
CA PRO A 12 -14.71 4.55 -10.20
C PRO A 12 -14.62 4.48 -8.67
N THR A 13 -15.50 3.72 -8.01
CA THR A 13 -15.50 3.57 -6.55
C THR A 13 -14.19 2.92 -6.07
N ILE A 14 -13.72 1.86 -6.76
CA ILE A 14 -12.45 1.20 -6.48
C ILE A 14 -11.29 2.20 -6.61
N PHE A 15 -11.25 2.98 -7.70
CA PHE A 15 -10.25 4.01 -7.92
C PHE A 15 -10.21 5.03 -6.77
N PHE A 16 -11.37 5.60 -6.39
CA PHE A 16 -11.43 6.62 -5.33
C PHE A 16 -11.09 6.05 -3.96
N LEU A 17 -11.54 4.84 -3.61
CA LEU A 17 -11.19 4.21 -2.35
C LEU A 17 -9.68 3.93 -2.25
N MET A 18 -9.07 3.45 -3.33
CA MET A 18 -7.63 3.19 -3.39
C MET A 18 -6.80 4.48 -3.42
N LEU A 19 -7.33 5.56 -4.02
CA LEU A 19 -6.73 6.88 -3.93
C LEU A 19 -6.72 7.37 -2.48
N LEU A 20 -7.86 7.25 -1.77
CA LEU A 20 -7.95 7.63 -0.36
C LEU A 20 -7.03 6.77 0.51
N GLU A 21 -6.99 5.46 0.30
CA GLU A 21 -6.11 4.52 1.01
C GLU A 21 -4.64 4.91 0.88
N SER A 22 -4.21 5.26 -0.31
CA SER A 22 -2.82 5.66 -0.58
C SER A 22 -2.47 7.07 -0.12
N THR A 23 -3.44 7.84 0.40
CA THR A 23 -3.20 9.10 1.09
C THR A 23 -2.97 8.87 2.59
N VAL A 24 -3.27 9.84 3.43
CA VAL A 24 -3.07 9.75 4.89
C VAL A 24 -4.23 9.00 5.58
N ILE A 25 -5.32 8.69 4.87
CA ILE A 25 -6.51 8.04 5.42
C ILE A 25 -6.30 6.51 5.38
N PRO A 26 -6.20 5.82 6.53
CA PRO A 26 -5.96 4.38 6.55
C PRO A 26 -7.25 3.61 6.21
N VAL A 27 -7.52 3.43 4.93
CA VAL A 27 -8.56 2.51 4.45
C VAL A 27 -7.88 1.17 4.14
N PRO A 28 -8.33 0.04 4.70
CA PRO A 28 -7.74 -1.26 4.36
C PRO A 28 -8.05 -1.62 2.90
N SER A 29 -7.04 -1.73 2.05
CA SER A 29 -7.20 -2.13 0.64
C SER A 29 -7.75 -3.55 0.50
N GLU A 30 -7.55 -4.38 1.51
CA GLU A 30 -8.09 -5.72 1.63
C GLU A 30 -9.63 -5.71 1.50
N LEU A 31 -10.29 -4.71 2.09
CA LEU A 31 -11.75 -4.52 2.04
C LEU A 31 -12.23 -3.85 0.75
N VAL A 32 -11.34 -3.45 -0.15
CA VAL A 32 -11.69 -2.85 -1.43
C VAL A 32 -11.41 -3.81 -2.59
N VAL A 33 -10.17 -4.29 -2.69
CA VAL A 33 -9.72 -5.08 -3.85
C VAL A 33 -10.21 -6.52 -3.77
N SER A 34 -10.19 -7.14 -2.58
CA SER A 34 -10.60 -8.55 -2.43
C SER A 34 -12.10 -8.74 -2.66
N PRO A 35 -13.04 -7.93 -2.09
CA PRO A 35 -14.46 -8.04 -2.46
C PRO A 35 -14.73 -7.74 -3.93
N ALA A 36 -14.05 -6.75 -4.52
CA ALA A 36 -14.20 -6.46 -5.94
C ALA A 36 -13.77 -7.65 -6.81
N ALA A 37 -12.68 -8.33 -6.44
CA ALA A 37 -12.22 -9.52 -7.15
C ALA A 37 -13.13 -10.73 -6.92
N TYR A 38 -13.75 -10.85 -5.74
CA TYR A 38 -14.78 -11.85 -5.46
C TYR A 38 -15.97 -11.69 -6.42
N HIS A 39 -16.52 -10.47 -6.54
CA HIS A 39 -17.59 -10.19 -7.50
C HIS A 39 -17.16 -10.36 -8.96
N ALA A 40 -15.89 -10.11 -9.27
CA ALA A 40 -15.32 -10.38 -10.59
C ALA A 40 -15.31 -11.87 -10.92
N ALA A 41 -15.01 -12.74 -9.95
CA ALA A 41 -15.08 -14.20 -10.11
C ALA A 41 -16.52 -14.67 -10.38
N GLY A 42 -17.53 -13.99 -9.83
CA GLY A 42 -18.94 -14.18 -10.12
C GLY A 42 -19.38 -13.63 -11.48
N GLY A 43 -18.47 -13.02 -12.26
CA GLY A 43 -18.77 -12.51 -13.61
C GLY A 43 -19.39 -11.10 -13.67
N SER A 44 -19.54 -10.40 -12.52
CA SER A 44 -20.16 -9.07 -12.47
C SER A 44 -19.27 -7.97 -13.06
N ILE A 45 -17.95 -8.06 -12.85
CA ILE A 45 -16.94 -7.10 -13.28
C ILE A 45 -15.66 -7.83 -13.73
N ASN A 46 -14.75 -7.12 -14.41
CA ASN A 46 -13.50 -7.72 -14.88
C ASN A 46 -12.37 -7.53 -13.87
N VAL A 47 -11.75 -8.63 -13.42
CA VAL A 47 -10.68 -8.61 -12.42
C VAL A 47 -9.44 -7.81 -12.85
N TRP A 48 -9.08 -7.82 -14.14
CA TRP A 48 -7.94 -7.06 -14.64
C TRP A 48 -8.19 -5.55 -14.58
N LEU A 49 -9.45 -5.13 -14.82
CA LEU A 49 -9.84 -3.74 -14.63
C LEU A 49 -9.88 -3.35 -13.15
N VAL A 50 -10.29 -4.25 -12.26
CA VAL A 50 -10.20 -4.04 -10.81
C VAL A 50 -8.75 -3.73 -10.41
N ILE A 51 -7.79 -4.59 -10.81
CA ILE A 51 -6.36 -4.40 -10.53
C ILE A 51 -5.85 -3.10 -11.13
N LEU A 52 -6.22 -2.79 -12.37
CA LEU A 52 -5.80 -1.58 -13.06
C LEU A 52 -6.29 -0.31 -12.34
N PHE A 53 -7.60 -0.20 -12.08
CA PHE A 53 -8.18 0.98 -11.42
C PHE A 53 -7.70 1.12 -9.98
N ALA A 54 -7.52 0.00 -9.26
CA ALA A 54 -6.94 0.00 -7.93
C ALA A 54 -5.49 0.53 -7.93
N THR A 55 -4.68 0.10 -8.91
CA THR A 55 -3.29 0.53 -9.03
C THR A 55 -3.18 2.00 -9.42
N ILE A 56 -3.98 2.47 -10.38
CA ILE A 56 -4.02 3.88 -10.77
C ILE A 56 -4.48 4.76 -9.60
N GLY A 57 -5.50 4.33 -8.85
CA GLY A 57 -5.95 5.03 -7.64
C GLY A 57 -4.84 5.14 -6.61
N ALA A 58 -4.14 4.04 -6.34
CA ALA A 58 -3.00 4.03 -5.43
C ALA A 58 -1.85 4.94 -5.89
N ASP A 59 -1.54 4.97 -7.19
CA ASP A 59 -0.51 5.84 -7.76
C ASP A 59 -0.89 7.33 -7.64
N CYS A 60 -2.16 7.68 -7.86
CA CYS A 60 -2.66 9.04 -7.67
C CYS A 60 -2.53 9.49 -6.20
N GLY A 61 -2.97 8.65 -5.24
CA GLY A 61 -2.83 8.94 -3.82
C GLY A 61 -1.37 9.07 -3.37
N ALA A 62 -0.52 8.17 -3.86
CA ALA A 62 0.92 8.21 -3.63
C ALA A 62 1.58 9.48 -4.19
N THR A 63 1.13 9.93 -5.38
CA THR A 63 1.60 11.15 -6.00
C THR A 63 1.26 12.38 -5.16
N ILE A 64 0.04 12.44 -4.61
CA ILE A 64 -0.36 13.51 -3.69
C ILE A 64 0.58 13.56 -2.49
N ASN A 65 0.85 12.42 -1.84
CA ASN A 65 1.76 12.34 -0.69
C ASN A 65 3.21 12.68 -1.06
N TYR A 66 3.68 12.25 -2.22
CA TYR A 66 5.00 12.60 -2.73
C TYR A 66 5.13 14.12 -2.95
N LEU A 67 4.15 14.74 -3.61
CA LEU A 67 4.14 16.19 -3.85
C LEU A 67 4.04 16.96 -2.54
N ALA A 68 3.23 16.49 -1.59
CA ALA A 68 3.17 17.06 -0.26
C ALA A 68 4.54 17.02 0.43
N GLY A 69 5.24 15.88 0.41
CA GLY A 69 6.62 15.77 0.92
C GLY A 69 7.58 16.73 0.23
N LYS A 70 7.53 16.80 -1.10
CA LYS A 70 8.43 17.61 -1.91
C LYS A 70 8.25 19.12 -1.75
N TYR A 71 7.00 19.59 -1.69
CA TYR A 71 6.68 21.03 -1.74
C TYR A 71 6.37 21.63 -0.37
N LEU A 72 5.73 20.91 0.55
CA LEU A 72 5.47 21.42 1.90
C LEU A 72 6.74 21.48 2.76
N GLY A 73 7.71 20.62 2.45
CA GLY A 73 9.02 20.59 3.10
C GLY A 73 9.00 20.05 4.53
N ARG A 74 10.21 19.92 5.09
CA ARG A 74 10.44 19.35 6.43
C ARG A 74 9.62 20.01 7.55
N PRO A 75 9.53 21.37 7.66
CA PRO A 75 8.85 21.99 8.80
C PRO A 75 7.38 21.60 8.91
N VAL A 76 6.67 21.54 7.77
CA VAL A 76 5.23 21.19 7.75
C VAL A 76 5.05 19.71 8.02
N ILE A 77 5.84 18.85 7.38
CA ILE A 77 5.77 17.40 7.57
C ILE A 77 6.11 17.00 9.02
N TYR A 78 7.14 17.62 9.64
CA TYR A 78 7.49 17.34 11.03
C TYR A 78 6.42 17.83 12.01
N ARG A 79 5.81 19.00 11.76
CA ARG A 79 4.68 19.49 12.55
C ARG A 79 3.48 18.54 12.46
N PHE A 80 3.19 18.04 11.24
CA PHE A 80 2.14 17.05 11.03
C PHE A 80 2.46 15.72 11.74
N ALA A 81 3.67 15.17 11.58
CA ALA A 81 4.11 13.92 12.20
C ALA A 81 4.01 13.97 13.74
N ASN A 82 4.25 15.14 14.35
CA ASN A 82 4.16 15.34 15.79
C ASN A 82 2.73 15.68 16.28
N SER A 83 1.78 15.90 15.36
CA SER A 83 0.38 16.18 15.68
C SER A 83 -0.38 14.93 16.17
N LYS A 84 -1.59 15.12 16.72
CA LYS A 84 -2.48 14.01 17.11
C LYS A 84 -2.78 13.10 15.91
N CYS A 85 -3.03 13.67 14.73
CA CYS A 85 -3.29 12.92 13.49
C CYS A 85 -2.06 12.12 13.05
N GLY A 86 -0.86 12.71 13.08
CA GLY A 86 0.37 12.02 12.73
C GLY A 86 0.66 10.85 13.66
N LYS A 87 0.42 11.00 14.96
CA LYS A 87 0.55 9.93 15.96
C LYS A 87 -0.45 8.78 15.72
N MET A 88 -1.69 9.07 15.32
CA MET A 88 -2.67 8.04 14.91
C MET A 88 -2.19 7.26 13.68
N CYS A 89 -1.45 7.91 12.78
CA CYS A 89 -0.82 7.27 11.62
C CYS A 89 0.54 6.63 11.93
N LEU A 90 0.89 6.44 13.21
CA LEU A 90 2.17 5.89 13.69
C LEU A 90 3.41 6.69 13.21
N LEU A 91 3.21 7.95 12.82
CA LEU A 91 4.28 8.87 12.43
C LEU A 91 4.82 9.60 13.67
N ASN A 92 6.13 9.84 13.66
CA ASN A 92 6.80 10.83 14.48
C ASN A 92 7.99 11.40 13.68
N GLN A 93 8.53 12.53 14.14
CA GLN A 93 9.63 13.20 13.45
C GLN A 93 10.84 12.29 13.25
N GLU A 94 11.25 11.53 14.27
CA GLU A 94 12.40 10.63 14.21
C GLU A 94 12.24 9.54 13.12
N LYS A 95 11.03 8.99 12.98
CA LYS A 95 10.73 7.99 11.94
C LYS A 95 10.81 8.61 10.53
N VAL A 96 10.33 9.85 10.38
CA VAL A 96 10.40 10.56 9.10
C VAL A 96 11.85 10.84 8.73
N GLU A 97 12.69 11.32 9.67
CA GLU A 97 14.11 11.58 9.45
C GLU A 97 14.90 10.31 9.09
N LYS A 98 14.65 9.21 9.81
CA LYS A 98 15.26 7.90 9.48
C LYS A 98 14.86 7.41 8.10
N SER A 99 13.59 7.57 7.75
CA SER A 99 13.08 7.20 6.43
C SER A 99 13.70 8.07 5.34
N GLU A 100 13.79 9.38 5.55
CA GLU A 100 14.42 10.32 4.61
C GLU A 100 15.88 9.93 4.32
N LYS A 101 16.68 9.68 5.37
CA LYS A 101 18.06 9.23 5.22
C LYS A 101 18.17 7.90 4.47
N TYR A 102 17.28 6.96 4.75
CA TYR A 102 17.24 5.68 4.05
C TYR A 102 16.89 5.85 2.56
N PHE A 103 16.04 6.82 2.23
CA PHE A 103 15.68 7.15 0.85
C PHE A 103 16.83 7.82 0.08
N ASP A 104 17.64 8.65 0.72
CA ASP A 104 18.81 9.26 0.08
C ASP A 104 19.78 8.18 -0.42
N ASP A 105 19.96 7.10 0.33
CA ASP A 105 20.88 6.01 0.00
C ASP A 105 20.25 4.93 -0.90
N HIS A 106 18.96 4.61 -0.73
CA HIS A 106 18.32 3.41 -1.27
C HIS A 106 16.92 3.66 -1.89
N GLY A 107 16.61 4.85 -2.34
CA GLY A 107 15.25 5.29 -2.69
C GLY A 107 14.43 4.31 -3.55
N LYS A 108 15.04 3.70 -4.58
CA LYS A 108 14.36 2.74 -5.46
C LYS A 108 13.93 1.47 -4.70
N VAL A 109 14.85 0.90 -3.93
CA VAL A 109 14.60 -0.32 -3.13
C VAL A 109 13.62 0.00 -2.01
N ALA A 110 13.81 1.16 -1.34
CA ALA A 110 12.92 1.64 -0.29
C ALA A 110 11.47 1.78 -0.77
N THR A 111 11.27 2.30 -1.98
CA THR A 111 9.92 2.45 -2.55
C THR A 111 9.24 1.10 -2.76
N ILE A 112 9.92 0.12 -3.40
CA ILE A 112 9.34 -1.21 -3.63
C ILE A 112 9.08 -1.92 -2.31
N THR A 113 10.10 -2.05 -1.46
CA THR A 113 9.99 -2.82 -0.21
C THR A 113 8.98 -2.19 0.74
N GLY A 114 8.98 -0.86 0.85
CA GLY A 114 8.03 -0.14 1.69
C GLY A 114 6.58 -0.31 1.22
N ARG A 115 6.36 -0.43 -0.09
CA ARG A 115 5.04 -0.69 -0.67
C ARG A 115 4.51 -2.09 -0.37
N LEU A 116 5.38 -3.07 -0.18
CA LEU A 116 4.99 -4.44 0.16
C LEU A 116 4.77 -4.64 1.66
N ILE A 117 5.17 -3.68 2.50
CA ILE A 117 4.98 -3.79 3.96
C ILE A 117 3.65 -3.13 4.35
N PRO A 118 2.66 -3.89 4.83
CA PRO A 118 1.41 -3.35 5.33
C PRO A 118 1.64 -2.34 6.46
N GLY A 119 0.86 -1.26 6.48
CA GLY A 119 0.93 -0.22 7.50
C GLY A 119 1.92 0.91 7.23
N ILE A 120 2.93 0.73 6.38
CA ILE A 120 3.83 1.83 5.98
C ILE A 120 3.76 2.17 4.50
N ARG A 121 3.13 1.33 3.69
CA ARG A 121 3.06 1.47 2.22
C ARG A 121 2.45 2.80 1.74
N HIS A 122 1.45 3.33 2.45
CA HIS A 122 0.84 4.62 2.15
C HIS A 122 1.69 5.81 2.62
N LEU A 123 2.53 5.62 3.63
CA LEU A 123 3.37 6.68 4.19
C LEU A 123 4.71 6.85 3.48
N ILE A 124 5.17 5.81 2.76
CA ILE A 124 6.49 5.78 2.10
C ILE A 124 6.68 6.88 1.05
N SER A 125 5.58 7.39 0.49
CA SER A 125 5.58 8.44 -0.53
C SER A 125 6.03 9.81 0.01
N ILE A 126 5.79 10.09 1.30
CA ILE A 126 6.18 11.36 1.94
C ILE A 126 7.71 11.46 2.06
N PRO A 127 8.43 10.47 2.64
CA PRO A 127 9.90 10.49 2.66
C PRO A 127 10.53 10.53 1.26
N ALA A 128 9.94 9.81 0.29
CA ALA A 128 10.42 9.87 -1.10
C ALA A 128 10.35 11.28 -1.69
N GLY A 129 9.27 12.01 -1.36
CA GLY A 129 9.10 13.42 -1.74
C GLY A 129 10.10 14.35 -1.02
N LEU A 130 10.32 14.16 0.30
CA LEU A 130 11.29 14.93 1.10
C LEU A 130 12.72 14.74 0.58
N ALA A 131 13.11 13.50 0.27
CA ALA A 131 14.39 13.15 -0.34
C ALA A 131 14.51 13.59 -1.82
N ARG A 132 13.48 14.22 -2.39
CA ARG A 132 13.43 14.65 -3.81
C ARG A 132 13.79 13.56 -4.80
N MET A 133 13.41 12.31 -4.51
CA MET A 133 13.60 11.19 -5.43
C MET A 133 13.07 11.54 -6.82
N ASN A 134 13.71 11.08 -7.90
CA ASN A 134 13.20 11.30 -9.24
C ASN A 134 11.76 10.78 -9.38
N PHE A 135 10.83 11.64 -9.80
CA PHE A 135 9.39 11.34 -9.86
C PHE A 135 9.06 10.14 -10.76
N GLY A 136 9.71 10.04 -11.93
CA GLY A 136 9.48 8.91 -12.83
C GLY A 136 9.91 7.57 -12.21
N SER A 137 11.05 7.55 -11.53
CA SER A 137 11.48 6.36 -10.77
C SER A 137 10.54 6.07 -9.61
N PHE A 138 10.13 7.09 -8.84
CA PHE A 138 9.16 6.92 -7.77
C PHE A 138 7.86 6.30 -8.27
N LEU A 139 7.28 6.85 -9.34
CA LEU A 139 6.02 6.39 -9.91
C LEU A 139 6.15 4.94 -10.41
N LEU A 140 7.20 4.64 -11.18
CA LEU A 140 7.44 3.28 -11.70
C LEU A 140 7.50 2.23 -10.58
N PHE A 141 8.30 2.48 -9.55
CA PHE A 141 8.44 1.53 -8.43
C PHE A 141 7.20 1.47 -7.54
N THR A 142 6.43 2.56 -7.46
CA THR A 142 5.13 2.62 -6.80
C THR A 142 4.11 1.76 -7.55
N THR A 143 4.00 1.93 -8.87
CA THR A 143 3.09 1.14 -9.72
C THR A 143 3.39 -0.35 -9.64
N ILE A 144 4.68 -0.74 -9.71
CA ILE A 144 5.08 -2.15 -9.57
C ILE A 144 4.69 -2.68 -8.18
N GLY A 145 5.04 -1.97 -7.10
CA GLY A 145 4.73 -2.40 -5.74
C GLY A 145 3.23 -2.48 -5.45
N ALA A 146 2.46 -1.45 -5.84
CA ALA A 146 1.01 -1.43 -5.70
C ALA A 146 0.34 -2.48 -6.58
N GLY A 147 0.80 -2.66 -7.83
CA GLY A 147 0.28 -3.68 -8.74
C GLY A 147 0.47 -5.09 -8.20
N VAL A 148 1.65 -5.43 -7.72
CA VAL A 148 1.92 -6.73 -7.08
C VAL A 148 1.00 -6.96 -5.88
N TRP A 149 0.86 -5.96 -5.02
CA TRP A 149 -0.04 -6.04 -3.86
C TRP A 149 -1.49 -6.25 -4.29
N ASN A 150 -1.99 -5.47 -5.25
CA ASN A 150 -3.36 -5.57 -5.76
C ASN A 150 -3.60 -6.93 -6.45
N CYS A 151 -2.60 -7.50 -7.13
CA CYS A 151 -2.69 -8.85 -7.68
C CYS A 151 -2.83 -9.91 -6.57
N ILE A 152 -2.10 -9.78 -5.46
CA ILE A 152 -2.21 -10.70 -4.31
C ILE A 152 -3.63 -10.61 -3.72
N LEU A 153 -4.14 -9.41 -3.49
CA LEU A 153 -5.49 -9.20 -2.95
C LEU A 153 -6.58 -9.66 -3.91
N ALA A 154 -6.40 -9.43 -5.21
CA ALA A 154 -7.34 -9.91 -6.22
C ALA A 154 -7.33 -11.44 -6.29
N GLY A 155 -6.16 -12.07 -6.19
CA GLY A 155 -6.03 -13.53 -6.09
C GLY A 155 -6.72 -14.09 -4.85
N LEU A 156 -6.62 -13.42 -3.70
CA LEU A 156 -7.35 -13.79 -2.49
C LEU A 156 -8.86 -13.72 -2.71
N GLY A 157 -9.39 -12.61 -3.22
CA GLY A 157 -10.82 -12.45 -3.47
C GLY A 157 -11.35 -13.49 -4.46
N TRP A 158 -10.59 -13.76 -5.54
CA TRP A 158 -10.93 -14.81 -6.51
C TRP A 158 -10.97 -16.20 -5.88
N TYR A 159 -10.00 -16.54 -5.03
CA TYR A 159 -9.98 -17.80 -4.30
C TYR A 159 -11.17 -17.94 -3.34
N LEU A 160 -11.47 -16.88 -2.57
CA LEU A 160 -12.58 -16.89 -1.61
C LEU A 160 -13.94 -17.12 -2.28
N TYR A 161 -14.12 -16.70 -3.53
CA TYR A 161 -15.35 -16.97 -4.27
C TYR A 161 -15.68 -18.46 -4.39
N SER A 162 -14.66 -19.32 -4.45
CA SER A 162 -14.84 -20.77 -4.56
C SER A 162 -15.10 -21.49 -3.23
N VAL A 163 -14.79 -20.84 -2.09
CA VAL A 163 -14.77 -21.52 -0.77
C VAL A 163 -15.63 -20.84 0.30
N VAL A 164 -16.05 -19.60 0.08
CA VAL A 164 -16.75 -18.80 1.10
C VAL A 164 -18.01 -18.16 0.50
N PRO A 165 -19.18 -18.33 1.13
CA PRO A 165 -20.38 -17.61 0.75
C PRO A 165 -20.26 -16.11 1.07
N GLU A 166 -21.05 -15.28 0.34
CA GLU A 166 -20.94 -13.82 0.38
C GLU A 166 -21.18 -13.22 1.77
N ASP A 167 -22.04 -13.83 2.57
CA ASP A 167 -22.37 -13.39 3.95
C ASP A 167 -21.20 -13.49 4.94
N GLN A 168 -20.20 -14.33 4.66
CA GLN A 168 -18.98 -14.50 5.48
C GLN A 168 -17.74 -13.88 4.87
N LEU A 169 -17.89 -13.19 3.74
CA LEU A 169 -16.76 -12.70 2.93
C LEU A 169 -15.90 -11.70 3.70
N GLU A 170 -16.48 -10.72 4.39
CA GLU A 170 -15.73 -9.67 5.09
C GLU A 170 -14.87 -10.26 6.21
N ASP A 171 -15.42 -11.15 7.03
CA ASP A 171 -14.69 -11.79 8.13
C ASP A 171 -13.54 -12.64 7.62
N LYS A 172 -13.76 -13.38 6.53
CA LYS A 172 -12.73 -14.21 5.93
C LYS A 172 -11.64 -13.40 5.22
N ILE A 173 -11.98 -12.29 4.59
CA ILE A 173 -10.98 -11.37 4.03
C ILE A 173 -10.05 -10.83 5.12
N LEU A 174 -10.60 -10.43 6.26
CA LEU A 174 -9.80 -9.91 7.37
C LEU A 174 -8.92 -11.01 7.96
N GLU A 175 -9.44 -12.21 8.16
CA GLU A 175 -8.68 -13.37 8.65
C GLU A 175 -7.51 -13.73 7.72
N TYR A 176 -7.78 -13.95 6.43
CA TYR A 176 -6.73 -14.29 5.46
C TYR A 176 -5.80 -13.12 5.17
N GLY A 177 -6.28 -11.88 5.21
CA GLY A 177 -5.47 -10.68 5.09
C GLY A 177 -4.38 -10.61 6.16
N GLU A 178 -4.70 -10.98 7.39
CA GLU A 178 -3.73 -11.07 8.49
C GLU A 178 -2.66 -12.15 8.19
N TYR A 179 -3.04 -13.34 7.72
CA TYR A 179 -2.08 -14.38 7.35
C TYR A 179 -1.15 -13.94 6.22
N ILE A 180 -1.68 -13.29 5.18
CA ILE A 180 -0.90 -12.74 4.07
C ILE A 180 0.09 -11.70 4.58
N LYS A 181 -0.36 -10.78 5.44
CA LYS A 181 0.47 -9.75 6.07
C LYS A 181 1.67 -10.38 6.82
N TYR A 182 1.42 -11.36 7.69
CA TYR A 182 2.50 -12.03 8.43
C TYR A 182 3.41 -12.83 7.50
N GLY A 183 2.87 -13.48 6.47
CA GLY A 183 3.65 -14.19 5.46
C GLY A 183 4.61 -13.26 4.71
N ILE A 184 4.14 -12.09 4.29
CA ILE A 184 4.97 -11.10 3.60
C ILE A 184 6.03 -10.51 4.54
N ILE A 185 5.69 -10.19 5.78
CA ILE A 185 6.66 -9.71 6.77
C ILE A 185 7.76 -10.76 6.98
N ALA A 186 7.40 -12.04 7.11
CA ALA A 186 8.36 -13.12 7.25
C ALA A 186 9.29 -13.23 6.03
N LEU A 187 8.75 -13.17 4.81
CA LEU A 187 9.53 -13.19 3.56
C LEU A 187 10.50 -12.00 3.47
N VAL A 188 10.05 -10.79 3.84
CA VAL A 188 10.90 -9.59 3.85
C VAL A 188 12.01 -9.75 4.87
N LEU A 189 11.74 -10.26 6.08
CA LEU A 189 12.75 -10.52 7.10
C LEU A 189 13.78 -11.57 6.62
N ILE A 190 13.34 -12.67 6.01
CA ILE A 190 14.22 -13.69 5.44
C ILE A 190 15.11 -13.08 4.36
N ALA A 191 14.55 -12.25 3.47
CA ALA A 191 15.32 -11.56 2.43
C ALA A 191 16.39 -10.62 3.04
N ILE A 192 16.03 -9.84 4.05
CA ILE A 192 16.96 -8.95 4.76
C ILE A 192 18.08 -9.77 5.40
N VAL A 193 17.77 -10.83 6.11
CA VAL A 193 18.77 -11.72 6.75
C VAL A 193 19.69 -12.34 5.71
N TYR A 194 19.15 -12.84 4.59
CA TYR A 194 19.93 -13.37 3.48
C TYR A 194 20.91 -12.33 2.92
N PHE A 195 20.44 -11.10 2.66
CA PHE A 195 21.31 -10.02 2.16
C PHE A 195 22.40 -9.62 3.14
N VAL A 196 22.08 -9.56 4.44
CA VAL A 196 23.05 -9.24 5.51
C VAL A 196 24.14 -10.32 5.60
N ILE A 197 23.75 -11.60 5.57
CA ILE A 197 24.69 -12.74 5.59
C ILE A 197 25.57 -12.71 4.34
N LYS A 198 24.97 -12.54 3.16
CA LYS A 198 25.72 -12.45 1.89
C LYS A 198 26.70 -11.29 1.85
N HIS A 199 26.35 -10.16 2.46
CA HIS A 199 27.23 -8.99 2.55
C HIS A 199 28.41 -9.24 3.52
N LYS A 200 28.16 -9.91 4.66
CA LYS A 200 29.21 -10.30 5.61
C LYS A 200 30.17 -11.38 5.05
N MET A 201 29.68 -12.27 4.20
CA MET A 201 30.52 -13.32 3.57
C MET A 201 31.39 -12.79 2.41
N LYS A 202 31.13 -11.56 1.92
CA LYS A 202 31.93 -10.89 0.88
C LYS A 202 33.03 -9.97 1.43
N LYS A 203 33.10 -9.80 2.75
CA LYS A 203 34.19 -9.11 3.45
C LYS A 203 35.11 -10.11 4.11
#